data_afd896754d9db50b2ea884e4901f7208
#
_entry.id   afd896754d9db50b2ea884e4901f7208
#
_cell.length_a   1.000
_cell.length_b   1.000
_cell.length_c   1.000
_cell.angle_alpha   90.00
_cell.angle_beta   90.00
_cell.angle_gamma   90.00
#
_symmetry.space_group_name_H-M   'P 1'
#
loop_
_entity.id
_entity.type
_entity.pdbx_description
1 polymer ?
#
loop_
_entity_poly.entity_id
_entity_poly.type
_entity_poly.pdbx_seq_one_letter_code
_entity_poly.pdbx_strand_id
1 'polypeptide(L)'
;MSLIVVCAFFNPYESLRRVQAFGRFRTHLERCGIRVLCVEQLFPGVTRVSGPTDIAVMGGALLWQKECLLQIGIDRAIGEGYDKIMICDADILFETPSALELVEASFSMYDYFQPFETITMEYSDGDVIRQSAMSVDFPRPYGSGHPGSCWAASGHFFQKIRLYPYAILGGGDVVMTHLGSSAVEHGATSDRFLDLCVYFTNCVLYPNLAPSLLEWARQFNDSSFRIGHTSGVNIRSLDHGSLARRSYHQRYEPWRGGRAITAPWPMRDFGLNQLGLLDWKSQREEWAQYVKGYFGMRDKEEVYL
;
A
#
# COMPACT_ATOMS: atom_id res chain seq x y z
N MET A 1 -16.57 -18.14 -7.77
CA MET A 1 -16.38 -16.71 -8.03
C MET A 1 -14.91 -16.47 -8.30
N SER A 2 -14.57 -15.56 -9.20
CA SER A 2 -13.19 -15.39 -9.68
C SER A 2 -12.40 -14.38 -8.84
N LEU A 3 -11.10 -14.60 -8.73
CA LEU A 3 -10.14 -13.67 -8.14
C LEU A 3 -9.99 -12.44 -9.06
N ILE A 4 -9.97 -11.25 -8.49
CA ILE A 4 -9.57 -10.01 -9.16
C ILE A 4 -8.34 -9.40 -8.48
N VAL A 5 -7.44 -8.83 -9.27
CA VAL A 5 -6.32 -8.04 -8.78
C VAL A 5 -6.64 -6.55 -8.93
N VAL A 6 -6.55 -5.81 -7.86
CA VAL A 6 -6.68 -4.35 -7.83
C VAL A 6 -5.30 -3.74 -7.63
N CYS A 7 -4.89 -2.82 -8.48
CA CYS A 7 -3.65 -2.08 -8.32
C CYS A 7 -3.87 -0.57 -8.43
N ALA A 8 -3.00 0.19 -7.77
CA ALA A 8 -2.95 1.63 -7.87
C ALA A 8 -1.80 2.07 -8.78
N PHE A 9 -2.05 2.98 -9.71
CA PHE A 9 -1.02 3.58 -10.53
C PHE A 9 -0.98 5.10 -10.31
N PHE A 10 0.21 5.59 -10.01
CA PHE A 10 0.45 6.97 -9.62
C PHE A 10 1.81 7.39 -10.14
N ASN A 11 1.83 8.20 -11.20
CA ASN A 11 3.06 8.56 -11.92
C ASN A 11 3.11 10.04 -12.28
N PRO A 12 3.20 10.96 -11.29
CA PRO A 12 3.11 12.41 -11.51
C PRO A 12 4.25 12.99 -12.32
N TYR A 13 5.35 12.28 -12.50
CA TYR A 13 6.55 12.72 -13.21
C TYR A 13 6.82 11.92 -14.49
N GLU A 14 5.85 11.14 -14.97
CA GLU A 14 5.91 10.38 -16.23
C GLU A 14 7.11 9.43 -16.33
N SER A 15 7.48 8.80 -15.22
CA SER A 15 8.53 7.81 -15.17
C SER A 15 8.26 6.66 -16.14
N LEU A 16 9.13 6.50 -17.16
CA LEU A 16 9.05 5.41 -18.14
C LEU A 16 9.28 4.05 -17.50
N ARG A 17 10.14 3.97 -16.47
CA ARG A 17 10.41 2.74 -15.73
C ARG A 17 9.13 2.22 -15.06
N ARG A 18 8.36 3.09 -14.42
CA ARG A 18 7.06 2.72 -13.84
C ARG A 18 6.07 2.25 -14.89
N VAL A 19 6.02 2.90 -16.04
CA VAL A 19 5.15 2.48 -17.15
C VAL A 19 5.54 1.09 -17.64
N GLN A 20 6.85 0.83 -17.80
CA GLN A 20 7.35 -0.49 -18.22
C GLN A 20 7.08 -1.57 -17.18
N ALA A 21 7.32 -1.30 -15.90
CA ALA A 21 7.03 -2.23 -14.81
C ALA A 21 5.54 -2.57 -14.75
N PHE A 22 4.67 -1.56 -14.84
CA PHE A 22 3.22 -1.76 -14.91
C PHE A 22 2.80 -2.61 -16.12
N GLY A 23 3.35 -2.35 -17.30
CA GLY A 23 3.08 -3.14 -18.49
C GLY A 23 3.48 -4.62 -18.34
N ARG A 24 4.63 -4.90 -17.72
CA ARG A 24 5.09 -6.26 -17.41
C ARG A 24 4.18 -6.94 -16.38
N PHE A 25 3.86 -6.27 -15.29
CA PHE A 25 2.94 -6.72 -14.24
C PHE A 25 1.58 -7.12 -14.84
N ARG A 26 0.97 -6.22 -15.60
CA ARG A 26 -0.35 -6.43 -16.20
C ARG A 26 -0.34 -7.61 -17.16
N THR A 27 0.62 -7.63 -18.10
CA THR A 27 0.77 -8.71 -19.07
C THR A 27 0.98 -10.06 -18.39
N HIS A 28 1.75 -10.10 -17.29
CA HIS A 28 1.98 -11.31 -16.52
C HIS A 28 0.67 -11.88 -15.95
N LEU A 29 -0.12 -11.07 -15.25
CA LEU A 29 -1.38 -11.52 -14.65
C LEU A 29 -2.46 -11.87 -15.69
N GLU A 30 -2.56 -11.10 -16.77
CA GLU A 30 -3.51 -11.38 -17.86
C GLU A 30 -3.19 -12.69 -18.57
N ARG A 31 -1.90 -13.04 -18.75
CA ARG A 31 -1.47 -14.36 -19.26
C ARG A 31 -1.85 -15.52 -18.33
N CYS A 32 -1.95 -15.25 -17.03
CA CYS A 32 -2.46 -16.22 -16.05
C CYS A 32 -4.01 -16.24 -15.98
N GLY A 33 -4.70 -15.52 -16.86
CA GLY A 33 -6.17 -15.44 -16.87
C GLY A 33 -6.78 -14.62 -15.74
N ILE A 34 -5.99 -13.81 -15.06
CA ILE A 34 -6.45 -12.97 -13.94
C ILE A 34 -6.80 -11.58 -14.46
N ARG A 35 -8.02 -11.12 -14.10
CA ARG A 35 -8.41 -9.73 -14.36
C ARG A 35 -7.67 -8.77 -13.45
N VAL A 36 -7.08 -7.75 -14.06
CA VAL A 36 -6.45 -6.63 -13.36
C VAL A 36 -7.35 -5.40 -13.49
N LEU A 37 -7.72 -4.80 -12.37
CA LEU A 37 -8.38 -3.49 -12.29
C LEU A 37 -7.37 -2.47 -11.77
N CYS A 38 -6.92 -1.59 -12.64
CA CYS A 38 -6.04 -0.49 -12.26
C CYS A 38 -6.86 0.75 -11.91
N VAL A 39 -6.48 1.41 -10.82
CA VAL A 39 -6.97 2.76 -10.51
C VAL A 39 -5.80 3.74 -10.65
N GLU A 40 -5.87 4.57 -11.68
CA GLU A 40 -4.84 5.53 -12.03
C GLU A 40 -5.22 6.94 -11.63
N GLN A 41 -4.36 7.60 -10.84
CA GLN A 41 -4.50 9.04 -10.62
C GLN A 41 -3.87 9.81 -11.78
N LEU A 42 -4.66 10.65 -12.42
CA LEU A 42 -4.22 11.52 -13.50
C LEU A 42 -3.84 12.91 -12.96
N PHE A 43 -2.76 13.45 -13.52
CA PHE A 43 -2.31 14.82 -13.27
C PHE A 43 -2.45 15.66 -14.54
N PRO A 44 -2.62 16.99 -14.43
CA PRO A 44 -2.67 17.86 -15.59
C PRO A 44 -1.43 17.70 -16.47
N GLY A 45 -1.62 17.42 -17.77
CA GLY A 45 -0.55 17.24 -18.74
C GLY A 45 0.10 15.86 -18.77
N VAL A 46 -0.26 14.95 -17.85
CA VAL A 46 0.28 13.57 -17.80
C VAL A 46 -0.56 12.64 -18.67
N THR A 47 0.09 11.81 -19.43
CA THR A 47 -0.56 10.84 -20.31
C THR A 47 -1.10 9.66 -19.52
N ARG A 48 -2.37 9.29 -19.76
CA ARG A 48 -2.99 8.09 -19.20
C ARG A 48 -2.28 6.81 -19.67
N VAL A 49 -1.97 5.93 -18.73
CA VAL A 49 -1.31 4.63 -18.97
C VAL A 49 -2.28 3.46 -18.84
N SER A 50 -3.26 3.58 -17.97
CA SER A 50 -4.28 2.55 -17.73
C SER A 50 -5.21 2.35 -18.93
N GLY A 51 -5.75 1.13 -19.07
CA GLY A 51 -6.64 0.75 -20.17
C GLY A 51 -8.04 1.36 -20.05
N PRO A 52 -8.88 1.17 -21.08
CA PRO A 52 -10.23 1.76 -21.13
C PRO A 52 -11.18 1.17 -20.08
N THR A 53 -10.94 -0.05 -19.60
CA THR A 53 -11.75 -0.72 -18.56
C THR A 53 -11.29 -0.41 -17.14
N ASP A 54 -10.19 0.32 -17.00
CA ASP A 54 -9.63 0.76 -15.73
C ASP A 54 -10.28 2.06 -15.28
N ILE A 55 -10.08 2.39 -14.01
CA ILE A 55 -10.58 3.63 -13.41
C ILE A 55 -9.49 4.69 -13.51
N ALA A 56 -9.79 5.80 -14.17
CA ALA A 56 -8.94 6.97 -14.20
C ALA A 56 -9.59 8.07 -13.35
N VAL A 57 -8.85 8.59 -12.37
CA VAL A 57 -9.33 9.62 -11.43
C VAL A 57 -8.47 10.86 -11.58
N MET A 58 -9.10 11.98 -11.94
CA MET A 58 -8.41 13.27 -12.02
C MET A 58 -8.70 14.10 -10.77
N GLY A 59 -7.67 14.50 -10.06
CA GLY A 59 -7.78 15.33 -8.85
C GLY A 59 -7.02 14.75 -7.66
N GLY A 60 -7.23 15.36 -6.50
CA GLY A 60 -6.47 15.09 -5.29
C GLY A 60 -5.11 15.79 -5.25
N ALA A 61 -4.58 15.96 -4.06
CA ALA A 61 -3.27 16.56 -3.86
C ALA A 61 -2.13 15.62 -4.31
N LEU A 62 -0.96 16.20 -4.57
CA LEU A 62 0.27 15.44 -4.74
C LEU A 62 0.71 14.89 -3.37
N LEU A 63 0.08 13.77 -2.99
CA LEU A 63 0.31 13.00 -1.77
C LEU A 63 0.44 11.54 -2.15
N TRP A 64 0.82 10.69 -1.21
CA TRP A 64 0.77 9.25 -1.42
C TRP A 64 -0.69 8.79 -1.39
N GLN A 65 -1.24 8.46 -2.56
CA GLN A 65 -2.66 8.14 -2.76
C GLN A 65 -2.92 6.63 -2.87
N LYS A 66 -1.90 5.78 -2.68
CA LYS A 66 -2.01 4.33 -2.95
C LYS A 66 -3.24 3.71 -2.27
N GLU A 67 -3.41 3.95 -0.99
CA GLU A 67 -4.49 3.36 -0.19
C GLU A 67 -5.87 3.90 -0.62
N CYS A 68 -5.94 5.16 -1.01
CA CYS A 68 -7.17 5.77 -1.55
C CYS A 68 -7.54 5.17 -2.91
N LEU A 69 -6.58 5.06 -3.82
CA LEU A 69 -6.79 4.47 -5.15
C LEU A 69 -7.16 2.99 -5.04
N LEU A 70 -6.47 2.23 -4.21
CA LEU A 70 -6.80 0.83 -3.94
C LEU A 70 -8.22 0.69 -3.39
N GLN A 71 -8.63 1.57 -2.47
CA GLN A 71 -9.97 1.54 -1.89
C GLN A 71 -11.06 1.78 -2.95
N ILE A 72 -10.84 2.71 -3.87
CA ILE A 72 -11.75 2.96 -5.01
C ILE A 72 -11.89 1.68 -5.88
N GLY A 73 -10.77 1.01 -6.16
CA GLY A 73 -10.76 -0.24 -6.91
C GLY A 73 -11.42 -1.40 -6.18
N ILE A 74 -11.22 -1.51 -4.87
CA ILE A 74 -11.86 -2.49 -4.01
C ILE A 74 -13.38 -2.31 -4.02
N ASP A 75 -13.86 -1.08 -3.83
CA ASP A 75 -15.29 -0.75 -3.83
C ASP A 75 -15.92 -1.10 -5.18
N ARG A 76 -15.22 -0.85 -6.27
CA ARG A 76 -15.65 -1.23 -7.62
C ARG A 76 -15.69 -2.75 -7.80
N ALA A 77 -14.66 -3.48 -7.36
CA ALA A 77 -14.60 -4.93 -7.45
C ALA A 77 -15.75 -5.58 -6.67
N ILE A 78 -16.03 -5.10 -5.45
CA ILE A 78 -17.16 -5.55 -4.64
C ILE A 78 -18.48 -5.27 -5.35
N GLY A 79 -18.65 -4.07 -5.91
CA GLY A 79 -19.84 -3.69 -6.66
C GLY A 79 -20.07 -4.53 -7.93
N GLU A 80 -19.02 -5.10 -8.51
CA GLU A 80 -19.06 -6.04 -9.63
C GLU A 80 -19.24 -7.51 -9.18
N GLY A 81 -19.34 -7.77 -7.87
CA GLY A 81 -19.64 -9.10 -7.31
C GLY A 81 -18.40 -9.97 -7.06
N TYR A 82 -17.20 -9.41 -7.05
CA TYR A 82 -16.01 -10.16 -6.68
C TYR A 82 -15.93 -10.35 -5.15
N ASP A 83 -15.71 -11.58 -4.74
CA ASP A 83 -15.57 -11.98 -3.33
C ASP A 83 -14.13 -12.34 -2.93
N LYS A 84 -13.23 -12.48 -3.90
CA LYS A 84 -11.80 -12.70 -3.73
C LYS A 84 -11.04 -11.54 -4.36
N ILE A 85 -10.44 -10.70 -3.54
CA ILE A 85 -9.77 -9.47 -4.00
C ILE A 85 -8.32 -9.50 -3.53
N MET A 86 -7.39 -9.35 -4.47
CA MET A 86 -5.98 -9.17 -4.18
C MET A 86 -5.56 -7.75 -4.55
N ILE A 87 -5.07 -6.98 -3.59
CA ILE A 87 -4.46 -5.68 -3.84
C ILE A 87 -2.96 -5.87 -4.05
N CYS A 88 -2.41 -5.27 -5.11
CA CYS A 88 -1.02 -5.47 -5.52
C CYS A 88 -0.35 -4.14 -5.88
N ASP A 89 0.95 -4.04 -5.58
CA ASP A 89 1.78 -3.01 -6.21
C ASP A 89 1.88 -3.31 -7.71
N ALA A 90 1.92 -2.26 -8.51
CA ALA A 90 1.80 -2.35 -9.97
C ALA A 90 3.11 -2.79 -10.68
N ASP A 91 3.96 -3.54 -9.98
CA ASP A 91 5.29 -3.97 -10.40
C ASP A 91 5.65 -5.38 -9.88
N ILE A 92 4.66 -6.16 -9.46
CA ILE A 92 4.87 -7.48 -8.87
C ILE A 92 4.70 -8.59 -9.92
N LEU A 93 5.63 -9.53 -9.94
CA LEU A 93 5.53 -10.77 -10.68
C LEU A 93 5.46 -11.97 -9.73
N PHE A 94 4.58 -12.92 -10.01
CA PHE A 94 4.51 -14.19 -9.30
C PHE A 94 5.45 -15.18 -9.99
N GLU A 95 6.49 -15.65 -9.28
CA GLU A 95 7.54 -16.50 -9.86
C GLU A 95 7.23 -18.00 -9.71
N THR A 96 6.44 -18.38 -8.71
CA THR A 96 6.00 -19.77 -8.51
C THR A 96 4.98 -20.14 -9.59
N PRO A 97 5.16 -21.23 -10.35
CA PRO A 97 4.26 -21.60 -11.46
C PRO A 97 2.79 -21.73 -11.07
N SER A 98 2.50 -22.30 -9.89
CA SER A 98 1.14 -22.47 -9.34
C SER A 98 0.75 -21.39 -8.33
N ALA A 99 1.42 -20.24 -8.34
CA ALA A 99 1.22 -19.18 -7.32
C ALA A 99 -0.24 -18.78 -7.16
N LEU A 100 -0.93 -18.52 -8.27
CA LEU A 100 -2.31 -18.02 -8.22
C LEU A 100 -3.31 -19.10 -7.76
N GLU A 101 -3.05 -20.36 -8.03
CA GLU A 101 -3.84 -21.48 -7.50
C GLU A 101 -3.65 -21.61 -5.99
N LEU A 102 -2.40 -21.48 -5.48
CA LEU A 102 -2.09 -21.47 -4.05
C LEU A 102 -2.74 -20.28 -3.34
N VAL A 103 -2.68 -19.09 -3.96
CA VAL A 103 -3.34 -17.88 -3.46
C VAL A 103 -4.86 -18.10 -3.40
N GLU A 104 -5.45 -18.67 -4.45
CA GLU A 104 -6.89 -18.93 -4.48
C GLU A 104 -7.31 -19.95 -3.40
N ALA A 105 -6.52 -20.97 -3.15
CA ALA A 105 -6.76 -21.94 -2.08
C ALA A 105 -6.69 -21.28 -0.69
N SER A 106 -5.81 -20.30 -0.50
CA SER A 106 -5.62 -19.61 0.78
C SER A 106 -6.85 -18.83 1.26
N PHE A 107 -7.76 -18.45 0.37
CA PHE A 107 -9.04 -17.80 0.76
C PHE A 107 -9.96 -18.73 1.57
N SER A 108 -9.76 -20.05 1.51
CA SER A 108 -10.50 -20.98 2.37
C SER A 108 -9.97 -20.99 3.81
N MET A 109 -8.72 -20.60 4.00
CA MET A 109 -8.02 -20.61 5.29
C MET A 109 -8.03 -19.26 5.98
N TYR A 110 -7.93 -18.17 5.21
CA TYR A 110 -7.73 -16.83 5.71
C TYR A 110 -8.77 -15.85 5.13
N ASP A 111 -9.13 -14.87 5.93
CA ASP A 111 -10.00 -13.75 5.55
C ASP A 111 -9.18 -12.55 5.06
N TYR A 112 -7.90 -12.46 5.54
CA TYR A 112 -6.92 -11.44 5.18
C TYR A 112 -5.51 -12.05 5.27
N PHE A 113 -4.69 -11.94 4.20
CA PHE A 113 -3.38 -12.58 4.17
C PHE A 113 -2.42 -11.94 3.16
N GLN A 114 -1.11 -12.15 3.36
CA GLN A 114 -0.11 -11.87 2.33
C GLN A 114 -0.03 -13.06 1.36
N PRO A 115 -0.27 -12.86 0.05
CA PRO A 115 -0.33 -13.94 -0.94
C PRO A 115 1.06 -14.42 -1.38
N PHE A 116 2.05 -14.36 -0.50
CA PHE A 116 3.42 -14.80 -0.75
C PHE A 116 4.16 -15.15 0.54
N GLU A 117 5.17 -15.99 0.43
CA GLU A 117 6.10 -16.33 1.50
C GLU A 117 7.39 -15.52 1.40
N THR A 118 7.95 -15.38 0.20
CA THR A 118 9.17 -14.60 -0.04
C THR A 118 9.00 -13.61 -1.17
N ILE A 119 9.75 -12.52 -1.09
CA ILE A 119 9.84 -11.50 -2.13
C ILE A 119 11.29 -11.22 -2.49
N THR A 120 11.61 -11.23 -3.79
CA THR A 120 12.84 -10.68 -4.35
C THR A 120 12.57 -9.27 -4.84
N MET A 121 13.24 -8.29 -4.27
CA MET A 121 13.16 -6.89 -4.70
C MET A 121 14.36 -6.56 -5.57
N GLU A 122 14.11 -6.18 -6.82
CA GLU A 122 15.15 -5.70 -7.73
C GLU A 122 15.53 -4.27 -7.37
N TYR A 123 16.82 -4.03 -7.19
CA TYR A 123 17.40 -2.69 -7.05
C TYR A 123 18.58 -2.55 -7.98
N SER A 124 18.90 -1.31 -8.39
CA SER A 124 20.06 -1.01 -9.24
C SER A 124 21.40 -1.40 -8.60
N ASP A 125 21.45 -1.54 -7.28
CA ASP A 125 22.61 -1.90 -6.47
C ASP A 125 22.57 -3.37 -5.99
N GLY A 126 21.65 -4.19 -6.51
CA GLY A 126 21.54 -5.63 -6.26
C GLY A 126 20.21 -6.05 -5.64
N ASP A 127 19.84 -7.31 -5.88
CA ASP A 127 18.60 -7.88 -5.40
C ASP A 127 18.61 -8.08 -3.87
N VAL A 128 17.47 -7.84 -3.25
CA VAL A 128 17.24 -8.10 -1.82
C VAL A 128 16.09 -9.08 -1.66
N ILE A 129 16.34 -10.22 -0.99
CA ILE A 129 15.32 -11.22 -0.68
C ILE A 129 14.83 -11.03 0.75
N ARG A 130 13.51 -11.04 0.94
CA ARG A 130 12.87 -10.96 2.25
C ARG A 130 11.71 -11.94 2.35
N GLN A 131 11.43 -12.39 3.56
CA GLN A 131 10.19 -13.10 3.87
C GLN A 131 9.02 -12.11 3.96
N SER A 132 7.80 -12.55 3.73
CA SER A 132 6.60 -11.78 4.02
C SER A 132 6.52 -11.51 5.53
N ALA A 133 5.91 -10.39 5.92
CA ALA A 133 5.77 -10.08 7.34
C ALA A 133 4.88 -11.09 8.09
N MET A 134 3.93 -11.70 7.38
CA MET A 134 3.02 -12.71 7.95
C MET A 134 3.60 -14.12 8.00
N SER A 135 4.73 -14.41 7.30
CA SER A 135 5.42 -15.71 7.36
C SER A 135 6.42 -15.80 8.51
N VAL A 136 6.91 -14.66 9.01
CA VAL A 136 7.75 -14.62 10.19
C VAL A 136 6.87 -14.56 11.42
N ASP A 137 7.26 -15.29 12.49
CA ASP A 137 6.49 -15.34 13.75
C ASP A 137 6.04 -13.95 14.18
N PHE A 138 4.79 -13.66 13.93
CA PHE A 138 4.17 -12.39 14.31
C PHE A 138 3.69 -12.52 15.77
N PRO A 139 3.91 -11.53 16.64
CA PRO A 139 4.33 -10.17 16.35
C PRO A 139 5.73 -9.88 16.91
N ARG A 140 6.73 -9.93 16.08
CA ARG A 140 8.02 -9.35 16.45
C ARG A 140 7.96 -7.84 16.25
N PRO A 141 8.51 -7.04 17.17
CA PRO A 141 8.66 -5.63 16.95
C PRO A 141 9.60 -5.44 15.77
N TYR A 142 9.12 -4.73 14.77
CA TYR A 142 9.87 -4.10 13.69
C TYR A 142 11.12 -4.82 13.14
N GLY A 143 11.08 -5.19 11.87
CA GLY A 143 12.27 -5.57 11.09
C GLY A 143 12.28 -6.98 10.54
N SER A 144 11.35 -7.82 10.86
CA SER A 144 11.38 -9.26 10.53
C SER A 144 10.49 -9.65 9.36
N GLY A 145 10.31 -8.85 8.35
CA GLY A 145 9.54 -9.23 7.17
C GLY A 145 9.16 -8.04 6.31
N HIS A 146 8.70 -8.34 5.10
CA HIS A 146 8.26 -7.33 4.15
C HIS A 146 6.75 -7.08 4.31
N PRO A 147 6.31 -5.89 4.72
CA PRO A 147 4.89 -5.62 4.98
C PRO A 147 4.08 -5.29 3.72
N GLY A 148 4.74 -4.93 2.63
CA GLY A 148 4.13 -4.39 1.42
C GLY A 148 3.89 -5.39 0.30
N SER A 149 3.82 -4.89 -0.91
CA SER A 149 3.72 -5.54 -2.21
C SER A 149 2.35 -6.08 -2.55
N CYS A 150 1.86 -7.09 -1.86
CA CYS A 150 0.55 -7.70 -2.13
C CYS A 150 -0.18 -8.04 -0.85
N TRP A 151 -1.52 -7.94 -0.91
CA TRP A 151 -2.45 -8.38 0.11
C TRP A 151 -3.69 -8.97 -0.53
N ALA A 152 -4.22 -10.04 0.05
CA ALA A 152 -5.45 -10.64 -0.40
C ALA A 152 -6.45 -10.72 0.74
N ALA A 153 -7.72 -10.44 0.45
CA ALA A 153 -8.80 -10.56 1.42
C ALA A 153 -10.12 -10.89 0.73
N SER A 154 -11.03 -11.47 1.51
CA SER A 154 -12.40 -11.66 1.07
C SER A 154 -13.10 -10.30 0.86
N GLY A 155 -14.08 -10.26 -0.06
CA GLY A 155 -14.93 -9.09 -0.22
C GLY A 155 -15.61 -8.69 1.09
N HIS A 156 -15.98 -9.68 1.92
CA HIS A 156 -16.54 -9.44 3.25
C HIS A 156 -15.57 -8.70 4.18
N PHE A 157 -14.28 -9.05 4.17
CA PHE A 157 -13.28 -8.31 4.92
C PHE A 157 -13.24 -6.85 4.47
N PHE A 158 -13.10 -6.58 3.18
CA PHE A 158 -13.00 -5.23 2.65
C PHE A 158 -14.29 -4.40 2.76
N GLN A 159 -15.45 -5.03 2.90
CA GLN A 159 -16.71 -4.33 3.23
C GLN A 159 -16.68 -3.77 4.65
N LYS A 160 -16.01 -4.44 5.58
CA LYS A 160 -15.88 -4.01 6.98
C LYS A 160 -14.67 -3.14 7.23
N ILE A 161 -13.53 -3.49 6.63
CA ILE A 161 -12.22 -2.88 6.90
C ILE A 161 -11.78 -2.04 5.71
N ARG A 162 -11.76 -0.73 5.90
CA ARG A 162 -11.24 0.24 4.92
C ARG A 162 -9.74 0.39 5.08
N LEU A 163 -9.03 0.62 3.97
CA LEU A 163 -7.60 0.92 4.02
C LEU A 163 -7.35 2.26 4.72
N TYR A 164 -6.23 2.37 5.43
CA TYR A 164 -5.85 3.61 6.12
C TYR A 164 -5.30 4.66 5.15
N PRO A 165 -5.96 5.81 4.95
CA PRO A 165 -5.60 6.73 3.87
C PRO A 165 -4.48 7.72 4.23
N TYR A 166 -4.18 7.96 5.52
CA TYR A 166 -3.37 9.11 5.94
C TYR A 166 -1.86 8.85 5.98
N ALA A 167 -1.36 7.80 5.37
CA ALA A 167 0.07 7.55 5.19
C ALA A 167 0.64 8.38 4.02
N ILE A 168 0.64 9.70 4.13
CA ILE A 168 0.79 10.70 3.07
C ILE A 168 2.10 10.69 2.27
N LEU A 169 3.11 9.99 2.73
CA LEU A 169 4.36 9.69 2.02
C LEU A 169 4.61 8.16 1.92
N GLY A 170 3.56 7.36 2.13
CA GLY A 170 3.60 5.90 2.16
C GLY A 170 3.76 5.31 3.56
N GLY A 171 3.65 3.99 3.67
CA GLY A 171 3.65 3.24 4.94
C GLY A 171 2.26 2.70 5.32
N GLY A 172 1.26 2.82 4.45
CA GLY A 172 -0.05 2.22 4.67
C GLY A 172 -0.01 0.70 4.75
N ASP A 173 0.92 0.08 4.03
CA ASP A 173 1.24 -1.34 4.14
C ASP A 173 1.73 -1.73 5.55
N VAL A 174 2.55 -0.91 6.20
CA VAL A 174 2.95 -1.11 7.60
C VAL A 174 1.73 -1.04 8.53
N VAL A 175 0.83 -0.08 8.29
CA VAL A 175 -0.41 0.04 9.06
C VAL A 175 -1.27 -1.21 8.91
N MET A 176 -1.53 -1.64 7.68
CA MET A 176 -2.37 -2.83 7.43
C MET A 176 -1.73 -4.10 8.00
N THR A 177 -0.43 -4.30 7.79
CA THR A 177 0.26 -5.51 8.23
C THR A 177 0.38 -5.59 9.75
N HIS A 178 1.03 -4.61 10.35
CA HIS A 178 1.38 -4.71 11.76
C HIS A 178 0.25 -4.25 12.67
N LEU A 179 -0.36 -3.11 12.39
CA LEU A 179 -1.44 -2.60 13.24
C LEU A 179 -2.76 -3.34 12.98
N GLY A 180 -3.10 -3.62 11.72
CA GLY A 180 -4.29 -4.39 11.38
C GLY A 180 -4.26 -5.79 11.99
N SER A 181 -3.15 -6.52 11.81
CA SER A 181 -3.00 -7.87 12.38
C SER A 181 -3.02 -7.85 13.91
N SER A 182 -2.33 -6.89 14.54
CA SER A 182 -2.36 -6.75 15.99
C SER A 182 -3.77 -6.43 16.53
N ALA A 183 -4.53 -5.60 15.81
CA ALA A 183 -5.90 -5.29 16.17
C ALA A 183 -6.82 -6.52 16.07
N VAL A 184 -6.60 -7.38 15.05
CA VAL A 184 -7.33 -8.67 14.92
C VAL A 184 -6.98 -9.63 16.06
N GLU A 185 -5.68 -9.78 16.36
CA GLU A 185 -5.21 -10.78 17.35
C GLU A 185 -5.46 -10.38 18.79
N HIS A 186 -5.32 -9.10 19.12
CA HIS A 186 -5.29 -8.62 20.50
C HIS A 186 -6.39 -7.61 20.83
N GLY A 187 -7.10 -7.12 19.82
CA GLY A 187 -8.06 -6.03 19.94
C GLY A 187 -7.41 -4.64 19.84
N ALA A 188 -8.12 -3.72 19.22
CA ALA A 188 -7.66 -2.34 18.98
C ALA A 188 -7.49 -1.47 20.23
N THR A 189 -7.91 -1.96 21.40
CA THR A 189 -7.77 -1.27 22.71
C THR A 189 -6.75 -1.92 23.63
N SER A 190 -6.09 -2.99 23.17
CA SER A 190 -5.07 -3.67 23.99
C SER A 190 -3.81 -2.82 24.16
N ASP A 191 -3.13 -2.96 25.31
CA ASP A 191 -1.86 -2.28 25.56
C ASP A 191 -0.85 -2.54 24.44
N ARG A 192 -0.82 -3.79 23.93
CA ARG A 192 0.08 -4.17 22.84
C ARG A 192 -0.20 -3.40 21.53
N PHE A 193 -1.47 -3.24 21.18
CA PHE A 193 -1.83 -2.44 20.01
C PHE A 193 -1.47 -0.96 20.22
N LEU A 194 -1.73 -0.42 21.42
CA LEU A 194 -1.40 0.96 21.77
C LEU A 194 0.12 1.20 21.71
N ASP A 195 0.92 0.29 22.26
CA ASP A 195 2.39 0.35 22.19
C ASP A 195 2.90 0.33 20.74
N LEU A 196 2.32 -0.50 19.87
CA LEU A 196 2.65 -0.51 18.45
C LEU A 196 2.27 0.79 17.76
N CYS A 197 1.12 1.38 18.05
CA CYS A 197 0.74 2.69 17.51
C CYS A 197 1.75 3.77 17.90
N VAL A 198 2.17 3.81 19.16
CA VAL A 198 3.19 4.74 19.66
C VAL A 198 4.52 4.49 18.96
N TYR A 199 4.94 3.24 18.87
CA TYR A 199 6.19 2.89 18.20
C TYR A 199 6.20 3.33 16.73
N PHE A 200 5.17 2.96 15.96
CA PHE A 200 5.12 3.29 14.53
C PHE A 200 5.03 4.79 14.26
N THR A 201 4.29 5.54 15.07
CA THR A 201 4.22 7.00 14.93
C THR A 201 5.54 7.68 15.29
N ASN A 202 6.31 7.12 16.20
CA ASN A 202 7.60 7.70 16.59
C ASN A 202 8.75 7.30 15.66
N CYS A 203 8.71 6.08 15.09
CA CYS A 203 9.87 5.51 14.39
C CYS A 203 9.71 5.39 12.87
N VAL A 204 8.49 5.23 12.36
CA VAL A 204 8.23 4.85 10.95
C VAL A 204 7.36 5.85 10.20
N LEU A 205 6.32 6.32 10.86
CA LEU A 205 5.34 7.26 10.33
C LEU A 205 5.65 8.68 10.85
N TYR A 206 4.68 9.56 10.89
CA TYR A 206 4.87 10.91 11.42
C TYR A 206 4.07 11.11 12.73
N PRO A 207 4.48 12.05 13.58
CA PRO A 207 3.73 12.43 14.76
C PRO A 207 2.28 12.83 14.41
N ASN A 208 1.38 12.82 15.38
CA ASN A 208 -0.04 13.15 15.22
C ASN A 208 -0.89 12.09 14.48
N LEU A 209 -0.31 10.98 13.98
CA LEU A 209 -1.09 9.89 13.39
C LEU A 209 -1.83 9.04 14.43
N ALA A 210 -1.31 8.91 15.65
CA ALA A 210 -1.85 7.97 16.64
C ALA A 210 -3.37 8.08 16.84
N PRO A 211 -3.99 9.26 17.01
CA PRO A 211 -5.44 9.36 17.18
C PRO A 211 -6.22 8.79 15.99
N SER A 212 -5.77 9.05 14.76
CA SER A 212 -6.45 8.55 13.55
C SER A 212 -6.21 7.05 13.33
N LEU A 213 -5.07 6.52 13.75
CA LEU A 213 -4.80 5.08 13.74
C LEU A 213 -5.71 4.35 14.74
N LEU A 214 -5.89 4.90 15.93
CA LEU A 214 -6.81 4.36 16.93
C LEU A 214 -8.26 4.37 16.43
N GLU A 215 -8.69 5.44 15.78
CA GLU A 215 -10.02 5.52 15.19
C GLU A 215 -10.17 4.49 14.06
N TRP A 216 -9.20 4.39 13.18
CA TRP A 216 -9.19 3.40 12.11
C TRP A 216 -9.23 1.96 12.64
N ALA A 217 -8.49 1.65 13.69
CA ALA A 217 -8.42 0.32 14.28
C ALA A 217 -9.74 -0.15 14.90
N ARG A 218 -10.66 0.75 15.24
CA ARG A 218 -11.99 0.38 15.74
C ARG A 218 -12.81 -0.45 14.75
N GLN A 219 -12.47 -0.41 13.46
CA GLN A 219 -13.08 -1.27 12.44
C GLN A 219 -12.87 -2.77 12.73
N PHE A 220 -11.81 -3.13 13.46
CA PHE A 220 -11.50 -4.52 13.82
C PHE A 220 -12.20 -4.98 15.08
N ASN A 221 -12.84 -4.09 15.84
CA ASN A 221 -13.63 -4.49 16.99
C ASN A 221 -14.77 -5.40 16.53
N ASP A 222 -15.05 -6.41 17.32
CA ASP A 222 -16.10 -7.42 17.05
C ASP A 222 -15.85 -8.26 15.79
N SER A 223 -14.58 -8.35 15.33
CA SER A 223 -14.20 -9.13 14.17
C SER A 223 -13.35 -10.32 14.57
N SER A 224 -13.69 -11.50 14.05
CA SER A 224 -12.95 -12.75 14.23
C SER A 224 -12.31 -13.17 12.88
N PHE A 225 -11.51 -12.28 12.31
CA PHE A 225 -10.84 -12.58 11.03
C PHE A 225 -9.64 -13.51 11.22
N ARG A 226 -9.50 -14.46 10.30
CA ARG A 226 -8.32 -15.32 10.21
C ARG A 226 -7.28 -14.63 9.34
N ILE A 227 -6.10 -14.46 9.87
CA ILE A 227 -4.98 -13.80 9.18
C ILE A 227 -3.83 -14.78 8.91
N GLY A 228 -3.04 -14.55 7.87
CA GLY A 228 -1.90 -15.41 7.56
C GLY A 228 -1.17 -15.05 6.27
N HIS A 229 -0.55 -16.05 5.65
CA HIS A 229 0.16 -15.91 4.38
C HIS A 229 0.00 -17.18 3.52
N THR A 230 0.29 -17.06 2.23
CA THR A 230 0.35 -18.20 1.32
C THR A 230 1.77 -18.77 1.31
N SER A 231 1.94 -19.99 1.84
CA SER A 231 3.22 -20.70 1.83
C SER A 231 3.60 -21.16 0.43
N GLY A 232 4.90 -21.22 0.14
CA GLY A 232 5.47 -21.71 -1.11
C GLY A 232 5.35 -20.74 -2.30
N VAL A 233 4.79 -19.56 -2.12
CA VAL A 233 4.69 -18.55 -3.16
C VAL A 233 5.84 -17.55 -3.06
N ASN A 234 6.59 -17.43 -4.15
CA ASN A 234 7.65 -16.43 -4.32
C ASN A 234 7.19 -15.36 -5.30
N ILE A 235 7.42 -14.10 -4.96
CA ILE A 235 7.15 -12.96 -5.83
C ILE A 235 8.40 -12.15 -6.08
N ARG A 236 8.39 -11.38 -7.16
CA ARG A 236 9.44 -10.41 -7.52
C ARG A 236 8.84 -9.04 -7.67
N SER A 237 9.43 -8.06 -7.01
CA SER A 237 9.16 -6.65 -7.24
C SER A 237 10.19 -6.11 -8.23
N LEU A 238 9.69 -5.59 -9.36
CA LEU A 238 10.52 -5.09 -10.44
C LEU A 238 11.30 -3.83 -10.02
N ASP A 239 12.40 -3.57 -10.72
CA ASP A 239 13.33 -2.49 -10.40
C ASP A 239 12.66 -1.15 -10.07
N HIS A 240 13.05 -0.65 -8.94
CA HIS A 240 12.57 0.61 -8.38
C HIS A 240 13.66 1.68 -8.24
N GLY A 241 14.83 1.50 -8.83
CA GLY A 241 16.00 2.31 -8.57
C GLY A 241 16.77 1.88 -7.31
N SER A 242 17.67 2.73 -6.80
CA SER A 242 18.46 2.37 -5.61
C SER A 242 17.64 2.42 -4.31
N LEU A 243 17.94 1.51 -3.37
CA LEU A 243 17.31 1.45 -2.06
C LEU A 243 17.52 2.77 -1.27
N ALA A 244 18.71 3.37 -1.38
CA ALA A 244 19.07 4.61 -0.67
C ALA A 244 18.12 5.79 -1.01
N ARG A 245 17.69 5.91 -2.25
CA ARG A 245 16.80 7.01 -2.69
C ARG A 245 15.34 6.85 -2.28
N ARG A 246 14.92 5.68 -1.88
CA ARG A 246 13.56 5.48 -1.36
C ARG A 246 13.32 6.16 -0.02
N SER A 247 14.40 6.49 0.71
CA SER A 247 14.35 7.25 1.96
C SER A 247 13.28 6.76 2.95
N TYR A 248 13.08 5.43 3.02
CA TYR A 248 11.99 4.83 3.81
C TYR A 248 11.99 5.28 5.27
N HIS A 249 13.18 5.46 5.87
CA HIS A 249 13.31 5.89 7.25
C HIS A 249 13.32 7.42 7.39
N GLN A 250 13.72 8.14 6.34
CA GLN A 250 13.96 9.59 6.37
C GLN A 250 12.78 10.41 5.87
N ARG A 251 11.82 9.81 5.12
CA ARG A 251 10.71 10.52 4.48
C ARG A 251 9.84 11.34 5.46
N TYR A 252 9.78 10.95 6.72
CA TYR A 252 9.03 11.68 7.75
C TYR A 252 9.92 12.45 8.75
N GLU A 253 11.23 12.46 8.57
CA GLU A 253 12.21 13.12 9.42
C GLU A 253 11.89 14.61 9.72
N PRO A 254 11.48 15.44 8.72
CA PRO A 254 11.18 16.85 8.99
C PRO A 254 10.04 17.07 9.99
N TRP A 255 9.21 16.07 10.19
CA TRP A 255 8.08 16.14 11.10
C TRP A 255 8.31 15.42 12.43
N ARG A 256 9.50 14.88 12.64
CA ARG A 256 9.89 14.23 13.88
C ARG A 256 10.83 15.14 14.70
N GLY A 257 10.80 14.97 16.01
CA GLY A 257 11.78 15.57 16.90
C GLY A 257 11.73 17.09 17.04
N GLY A 258 10.60 17.75 16.80
CA GLY A 258 10.45 19.20 17.01
C GLY A 258 11.22 20.08 16.03
N ARG A 259 11.52 19.58 14.83
CA ARG A 259 12.18 20.33 13.77
C ARG A 259 11.25 21.38 13.13
N ALA A 260 11.80 22.21 12.23
CA ALA A 260 11.19 23.43 11.68
C ALA A 260 9.79 23.27 11.09
N ILE A 261 9.41 22.09 10.65
CA ILE A 261 8.09 21.84 10.06
C ILE A 261 7.22 21.08 11.07
N THR A 262 6.11 21.70 11.48
CA THR A 262 5.13 21.05 12.36
C THR A 262 4.42 19.91 11.62
N ALA A 263 4.39 18.71 12.19
CA ALA A 263 3.71 17.57 11.61
C ALA A 263 2.21 17.86 11.40
N PRO A 264 1.66 17.47 10.23
CA PRO A 264 0.25 17.67 9.94
C PRO A 264 -0.64 16.76 10.81
N TRP A 265 -1.90 17.17 10.99
CA TRP A 265 -2.90 16.40 11.71
C TRP A 265 -3.89 15.77 10.73
N PRO A 266 -4.01 14.42 10.69
CA PRO A 266 -5.07 13.77 9.94
C PRO A 266 -6.44 14.32 10.31
N MET A 267 -7.35 14.35 9.33
CA MET A 267 -8.71 14.87 9.44
C MET A 267 -8.84 16.39 9.68
N ARG A 268 -7.84 17.05 10.28
CA ARG A 268 -7.80 18.51 10.39
C ARG A 268 -7.18 19.15 9.14
N ASP A 269 -5.99 18.68 8.78
CA ASP A 269 -5.18 19.27 7.71
C ASP A 269 -5.36 18.56 6.36
N PHE A 270 -5.90 17.33 6.40
CA PHE A 270 -6.28 16.54 5.22
C PHE A 270 -7.73 16.10 5.28
N GLY A 271 -8.25 15.68 4.16
CA GLY A 271 -9.53 15.00 4.05
C GLY A 271 -9.65 14.26 2.73
N LEU A 272 -10.56 13.32 2.68
CA LEU A 272 -10.97 12.72 1.43
C LEU A 272 -11.91 13.70 0.70
N ASN A 273 -11.61 13.96 -0.57
CA ASN A 273 -12.50 14.70 -1.44
C ASN A 273 -13.65 13.81 -1.94
N GLN A 274 -14.54 14.36 -2.78
CA GLN A 274 -15.68 13.62 -3.33
C GLN A 274 -15.30 12.41 -4.19
N LEU A 275 -14.06 12.34 -4.66
CA LEU A 275 -13.51 11.23 -5.44
C LEU A 275 -12.86 10.15 -4.55
N GLY A 276 -12.83 10.34 -3.24
CA GLY A 276 -12.15 9.44 -2.30
C GLY A 276 -10.64 9.61 -2.25
N LEU A 277 -10.09 10.66 -2.86
CA LEU A 277 -8.66 10.98 -2.82
C LEU A 277 -8.34 11.93 -1.69
N LEU A 278 -7.13 11.80 -1.13
CA LEU A 278 -6.61 12.76 -0.16
C LEU A 278 -6.42 14.13 -0.78
N ASP A 279 -6.87 15.15 -0.05
CA ASP A 279 -6.66 16.52 -0.40
C ASP A 279 -6.31 17.36 0.84
N TRP A 280 -5.63 18.51 0.62
CA TRP A 280 -5.33 19.46 1.68
C TRP A 280 -6.59 20.21 2.09
N LYS A 281 -6.91 20.23 3.37
CA LYS A 281 -7.92 21.13 3.96
C LYS A 281 -7.28 22.44 4.39
N SER A 282 -6.04 22.37 4.88
CA SER A 282 -5.22 23.53 5.20
C SER A 282 -3.82 23.34 4.62
N GLN A 283 -3.61 23.85 3.41
CA GLN A 283 -2.31 23.72 2.74
C GLN A 283 -1.34 24.74 3.35
N ARG A 284 -0.23 24.22 3.87
CA ARG A 284 0.96 25.02 4.20
C ARG A 284 1.98 24.84 3.09
N GLU A 285 2.53 25.94 2.61
CA GLU A 285 3.50 25.92 1.52
C GLU A 285 4.72 25.04 1.83
N GLU A 286 5.21 25.07 3.05
CA GLU A 286 6.33 24.26 3.52
C GLU A 286 6.07 22.75 3.38
N TRP A 287 4.83 22.28 3.62
CA TRP A 287 4.47 20.88 3.43
C TRP A 287 4.38 20.51 1.96
N ALA A 288 3.74 21.36 1.17
CA ALA A 288 3.60 21.14 -0.26
C ALA A 288 4.97 21.05 -0.94
N GLN A 289 5.88 21.95 -0.59
CA GLN A 289 7.26 21.95 -1.10
C GLN A 289 8.03 20.70 -0.67
N TYR A 290 7.91 20.29 0.59
CA TYR A 290 8.55 19.08 1.08
C TYR A 290 8.04 17.83 0.34
N VAL A 291 6.73 17.66 0.23
CA VAL A 291 6.12 16.54 -0.47
C VAL A 291 6.52 16.50 -1.95
N LYS A 292 6.50 17.65 -2.61
CA LYS A 292 6.95 17.79 -4.01
C LYS A 292 8.42 17.41 -4.17
N GLY A 293 9.27 17.87 -3.25
CA GLY A 293 10.69 17.52 -3.20
C GLY A 293 10.91 16.01 -3.01
N TYR A 294 10.16 15.39 -2.11
CA TYR A 294 10.23 13.94 -1.86
C TYR A 294 9.88 13.12 -3.11
N PHE A 295 8.76 13.43 -3.76
CA PHE A 295 8.39 12.72 -4.99
C PHE A 295 9.37 13.00 -6.14
N GLY A 296 9.83 14.26 -6.30
CA GLY A 296 10.81 14.62 -7.32
C GLY A 296 12.16 13.92 -7.15
N MET A 297 12.60 13.66 -5.92
CA MET A 297 13.84 12.89 -5.68
C MET A 297 13.70 11.42 -6.09
N ARG A 298 12.54 10.80 -5.85
CA ARG A 298 12.30 9.41 -6.25
C ARG A 298 12.32 9.20 -7.75
N ASP A 299 11.90 10.21 -8.51
CA ASP A 299 11.67 10.10 -9.95
C ASP A 299 12.84 10.66 -10.79
N LYS A 300 13.72 11.48 -10.20
CA LYS A 300 14.87 12.09 -10.89
C LYS A 300 15.96 11.10 -11.36
N GLU A 301 16.00 9.87 -10.83
CA GLU A 301 16.92 8.84 -11.31
C GLU A 301 16.64 8.38 -12.76
N GLU A 302 15.46 8.65 -13.25
CA GLU A 302 14.99 8.08 -14.50
C GLU A 302 15.33 8.95 -15.73
N VAL A 303 15.82 10.16 -15.50
CA VAL A 303 16.14 11.11 -16.58
C VAL A 303 17.57 10.92 -17.11
N TYR A 304 18.40 10.09 -16.49
CA TYR A 304 19.83 9.94 -16.82
C TYR A 304 20.23 8.55 -17.35
N LEU A 305 19.25 7.75 -17.81
CA LEU A 305 19.47 6.53 -18.57
C LEU A 305 18.90 6.70 -19.98
#